data_c071a43136d4264176438ab0ba71dd0c
#
_entry.id   c071a43136d4264176438ab0ba71dd0c
#
_cell.length_a   1.000
_cell.length_b   1.000
_cell.length_c   1.000
_cell.angle_alpha   90.00
_cell.angle_beta   90.00
_cell.angle_gamma   90.00
#
_symmetry.space_group_name_H-M   'P 1'
#
loop_
_entity.id
_entity.type
_entity.pdbx_description
1 polymer ?
#
loop_
_entity_poly.entity_id
_entity_poly.type
_entity_poly.pdbx_seq_one_letter_code
_entity_poly.pdbx_strand_id
1 'polypeptide(L)'
;MKAVYPGSFDPMTLGHLDIIERAAAIFDELTVSVLNNKAKTALFSVEERVKILQEATKHLPNVKVDSFSGLLIDYASQNDIHVSVRGLRA
;
A
#
# COMPACT_ATOMS: atom_id res chain seq x y z
N MET A 1 -4.13 11.38 -11.60
CA MET A 1 -3.62 11.68 -10.24
C MET A 1 -3.08 10.41 -9.60
N LYS A 2 -1.93 10.51 -8.99
CA LYS A 2 -1.31 9.39 -8.29
C LYS A 2 -1.71 9.39 -6.82
N ALA A 3 -1.94 8.21 -6.26
CA ALA A 3 -2.29 8.06 -4.86
C ALA A 3 -1.44 6.99 -4.19
N VAL A 4 -1.37 7.04 -2.87
CA VAL A 4 -0.68 6.03 -2.06
C VAL A 4 -1.64 5.47 -1.01
N TYR A 5 -1.57 4.17 -0.81
CA TYR A 5 -2.32 3.49 0.25
C TYR A 5 -1.31 2.85 1.20
N PRO A 6 -0.97 3.54 2.30
CA PRO A 6 0.02 3.03 3.25
C PRO A 6 -0.61 2.12 4.28
N GLY A 7 0.14 1.17 4.78
CA GLY A 7 -0.28 0.31 5.87
C GLY A 7 0.72 -0.78 6.16
N SER A 8 0.47 -1.52 7.21
CA SER A 8 1.33 -2.65 7.60
C SER A 8 1.05 -3.89 6.74
N PHE A 9 -0.22 -4.13 6.41
CA PHE A 9 -0.66 -5.28 5.62
C PHE A 9 -0.06 -6.61 6.14
N ASP A 10 -0.26 -6.88 7.41
CA ASP A 10 0.38 -8.01 8.10
C ASP A 10 -0.65 -8.98 8.72
N PRO A 11 -1.31 -9.82 7.91
CA PRO A 11 -1.32 -9.83 6.46
C PRO A 11 -2.36 -8.89 5.84
N MET A 12 -2.36 -8.83 4.50
CA MET A 12 -3.44 -8.18 3.75
C MET A 12 -4.76 -8.93 4.00
N THR A 13 -5.85 -8.16 4.13
CA THR A 13 -7.20 -8.74 4.26
C THR A 13 -8.05 -8.45 3.02
N LEU A 14 -9.22 -9.08 2.94
CA LEU A 14 -10.16 -8.80 1.86
C LEU A 14 -10.64 -7.33 1.90
N GLY A 15 -10.72 -6.75 3.09
CA GLY A 15 -11.05 -5.34 3.23
C GLY A 15 -9.99 -4.44 2.60
N HIS A 16 -8.71 -4.77 2.79
CA HIS A 16 -7.62 -4.06 2.13
C HIS A 16 -7.74 -4.16 0.61
N LEU A 17 -7.98 -5.37 0.11
CA LEU A 17 -8.08 -5.59 -1.33
C LEU A 17 -9.26 -4.82 -1.93
N ASP A 18 -10.40 -4.77 -1.25
CA ASP A 18 -11.57 -4.00 -1.68
C ASP A 18 -11.22 -2.52 -1.85
N ILE A 19 -10.53 -1.94 -0.86
CA ILE A 19 -10.10 -0.55 -0.92
C ILE A 19 -9.13 -0.32 -2.07
N ILE A 20 -8.19 -1.23 -2.26
CA ILE A 20 -7.21 -1.15 -3.36
C ILE A 20 -7.92 -1.16 -4.72
N GLU A 21 -8.88 -2.06 -4.91
CA GLU A 21 -9.61 -2.16 -6.17
C GLU A 21 -10.43 -0.89 -6.44
N ARG A 22 -11.09 -0.36 -5.42
CA ARG A 22 -11.87 0.87 -5.55
C ARG A 22 -10.99 2.08 -5.86
N ALA A 23 -9.88 2.20 -5.16
CA ALA A 23 -8.94 3.30 -5.38
C ALA A 23 -8.29 3.20 -6.76
N ALA A 24 -7.95 2.00 -7.20
CA ALA A 24 -7.38 1.79 -8.53
C ALA A 24 -8.31 2.22 -9.65
N ALA A 25 -9.63 2.13 -9.43
CA ALA A 25 -10.62 2.57 -10.40
C ALA A 25 -10.73 4.10 -10.47
N ILE A 26 -10.35 4.81 -9.41
CA ILE A 26 -10.48 6.28 -9.31
C ILE A 26 -9.20 6.99 -9.74
N PHE A 27 -8.04 6.47 -9.37
CA PHE A 27 -6.75 7.13 -9.60
C PHE A 27 -6.04 6.52 -10.81
N ASP A 28 -5.20 7.33 -11.45
CA ASP A 28 -4.40 6.87 -12.60
C ASP A 28 -3.38 5.82 -12.17
N GLU A 29 -2.82 6.01 -10.98
CA GLU A 29 -1.83 5.10 -10.41
C GLU A 29 -2.02 5.05 -8.89
N LEU A 30 -2.00 3.84 -8.36
CA LEU A 30 -2.08 3.61 -6.92
C LEU A 30 -0.84 2.84 -6.48
N THR A 31 -0.12 3.39 -5.49
CA THR A 31 0.99 2.70 -4.86
C THR A 31 0.55 2.19 -3.49
N VAL A 32 0.57 0.87 -3.32
CA VAL A 32 0.33 0.25 -2.02
C VAL A 32 1.68 0.18 -1.30
N SER A 33 1.80 0.90 -0.19
CA SER A 33 3.07 1.09 0.50
C SER A 33 3.08 0.33 1.81
N VAL A 34 3.90 -0.72 1.88
CA VAL A 34 4.03 -1.55 3.07
C VAL A 34 5.00 -0.89 4.03
N LEU A 35 4.52 -0.59 5.24
CA LEU A 35 5.36 0.02 6.26
C LEU A 35 6.35 -1.00 6.83
N ASN A 36 7.61 -0.65 6.76
CA ASN A 36 8.68 -1.42 7.37
C ASN A 36 8.99 -0.82 8.75
N ASN A 37 8.34 -1.32 9.78
CA ASN A 37 8.55 -0.85 11.15
C ASN A 37 9.39 -1.87 11.92
N LYS A 38 10.68 -1.60 12.04
CA LYS A 38 11.63 -2.49 12.69
C LYS A 38 11.39 -2.64 14.20
N ALA A 39 10.65 -1.72 14.79
CA ALA A 39 10.35 -1.76 16.22
C ALA A 39 9.21 -2.71 16.56
N LYS A 40 8.45 -3.17 15.58
CA LYS A 40 7.33 -4.09 15.77
C LYS A 40 7.70 -5.49 15.34
N THR A 41 7.24 -6.48 16.11
CA THR A 41 7.28 -7.87 15.69
C THR A 41 6.13 -8.09 14.71
N ALA A 42 6.45 -8.46 13.47
CA ALA A 42 5.47 -8.71 12.43
C ALA A 42 5.25 -10.21 12.23
N LEU A 43 4.06 -10.60 11.77
CA LEU A 43 3.75 -11.99 11.42
C LEU A 43 4.54 -12.41 10.18
N PHE A 44 4.69 -11.49 9.23
CA PHE A 44 5.39 -11.74 7.97
C PHE A 44 6.48 -10.69 7.77
N SER A 45 7.53 -11.06 7.06
CA SER A 45 8.56 -10.12 6.67
C SER A 45 7.99 -9.09 5.68
N VAL A 46 8.68 -7.96 5.51
CA VAL A 46 8.28 -6.95 4.53
C VAL A 46 8.25 -7.56 3.14
N GLU A 47 9.26 -8.36 2.78
CA GLU A 47 9.34 -9.00 1.48
C GLU A 47 8.15 -9.94 1.23
N GLU A 48 7.75 -10.70 2.24
CA GLU A 48 6.60 -11.59 2.15
C GLU A 48 5.30 -10.81 1.98
N ARG A 49 5.14 -9.73 2.73
CA ARG A 49 3.94 -8.87 2.63
C ARG A 49 3.84 -8.20 1.27
N VAL A 50 4.95 -7.69 0.75
CA VAL A 50 5.00 -7.10 -0.59
C VAL A 50 4.62 -8.13 -1.64
N LYS A 51 5.18 -9.34 -1.53
CA LYS A 51 4.90 -10.41 -2.49
C LYS A 51 3.43 -10.82 -2.48
N ILE A 52 2.82 -10.95 -1.30
CA ILE A 52 1.40 -11.28 -1.17
C ILE A 52 0.54 -10.22 -1.85
N LEU A 53 0.85 -8.94 -1.62
CA LEU A 53 0.13 -7.83 -2.23
C LEU A 53 0.31 -7.80 -3.76
N GLN A 54 1.52 -8.05 -4.25
CA GLN A 54 1.77 -8.10 -5.68
C GLN A 54 0.94 -9.18 -6.35
N GLU A 55 0.87 -10.37 -5.75
CA GLU A 55 0.06 -11.47 -6.28
C GLU A 55 -1.43 -11.14 -6.26
N ALA A 56 -1.90 -10.53 -5.18
CA ALA A 56 -3.32 -10.20 -5.02
C ALA A 56 -3.77 -9.07 -5.94
N THR A 57 -2.86 -8.22 -6.39
CA THR A 57 -3.18 -7.04 -7.21
C THR A 57 -2.69 -7.15 -8.66
N LYS A 58 -2.20 -8.30 -9.07
CA LYS A 58 -1.64 -8.47 -10.44
C LYS A 58 -2.67 -8.23 -11.55
N HIS A 59 -3.95 -8.32 -11.24
CA HIS A 59 -5.03 -8.03 -12.18
C HIS A 59 -5.31 -6.52 -12.32
N LEU A 60 -4.63 -5.69 -11.54
CA LEU A 60 -4.80 -4.24 -11.54
C LEU A 60 -3.53 -3.59 -12.11
N PRO A 61 -3.54 -3.23 -13.40
CA PRO A 61 -2.30 -2.79 -14.08
C PRO A 61 -1.76 -1.46 -13.59
N ASN A 62 -2.59 -0.64 -12.94
CA ASN A 62 -2.17 0.66 -12.42
C ASN A 62 -1.80 0.63 -10.93
N VAL A 63 -1.71 -0.56 -10.34
CA VAL A 63 -1.32 -0.71 -8.93
C VAL A 63 0.13 -1.15 -8.84
N LYS A 64 0.89 -0.43 -8.02
CA LYS A 64 2.27 -0.77 -7.68
C LYS A 64 2.34 -1.12 -6.19
N VAL A 65 3.21 -2.03 -5.83
CA VAL A 65 3.45 -2.38 -4.42
C VAL A 65 4.89 -2.08 -4.09
N ASP A 66 5.10 -1.35 -3.00
CA ASP A 66 6.42 -0.95 -2.56
C ASP A 66 6.48 -1.00 -1.03
N SER A 67 7.65 -0.85 -0.47
CA SER A 67 7.84 -0.76 0.97
C SER A 67 8.49 0.58 1.31
N PHE A 68 8.25 1.07 2.53
CA PHE A 68 8.88 2.30 2.98
C PHE A 68 9.17 2.23 4.48
N SER A 69 10.13 3.02 4.90
CA SER A 69 10.42 3.25 6.32
C SER A 69 10.56 4.76 6.51
N GLY A 70 10.30 5.23 7.73
CA GLY A 70 10.35 6.65 8.04
C GLY A 70 9.00 7.33 7.87
N LEU A 71 9.03 8.62 7.57
CA LEU A 71 7.82 9.43 7.49
C LEU A 71 7.15 9.28 6.14
N LEU A 72 5.83 9.11 6.15
CA LEU A 72 5.04 8.99 4.93
C LEU A 72 5.17 10.24 4.05
N ILE A 73 5.27 11.42 4.65
CA ILE A 73 5.43 12.67 3.91
C ILE A 73 6.68 12.65 3.04
N ASP A 74 7.81 12.19 3.59
CA ASP A 74 9.06 12.11 2.85
C ASP A 74 8.96 11.11 1.70
N TYR A 75 8.35 9.95 1.96
CA TYR A 75 8.13 8.94 0.94
C TYR A 75 7.26 9.48 -0.20
N ALA A 76 6.15 10.12 0.14
CA ALA A 76 5.22 10.67 -0.85
C ALA A 76 5.87 11.77 -1.70
N SER A 77 6.66 12.65 -1.08
CA SER A 77 7.40 13.69 -1.78
C SER A 77 8.38 13.11 -2.80
N GLN A 78 9.14 12.10 -2.39
CA GLN A 78 10.12 11.46 -3.26
C GLN A 78 9.48 10.78 -4.48
N ASN A 79 8.25 10.32 -4.33
CA ASN A 79 7.53 9.59 -5.37
C ASN A 79 6.48 10.44 -6.10
N ASP A 80 6.46 11.74 -5.86
CA ASP A 80 5.52 12.67 -6.48
C ASP A 80 4.05 12.26 -6.24
N ILE A 81 3.75 11.86 -5.01
CA ILE A 81 2.41 11.42 -4.62
C ILE A 81 1.81 12.45 -3.67
N HIS A 82 0.63 12.94 -4.00
CA HIS A 82 -0.04 14.00 -3.25
C HIS A 82 -1.34 13.58 -2.60
N VAL A 83 -1.82 12.35 -2.86
CA VAL A 83 -3.08 11.85 -2.31
C VAL A 83 -2.80 10.57 -1.52
N SER A 84 -3.30 10.54 -0.29
CA SER A 84 -3.20 9.36 0.57
C SER A 84 -4.58 8.73 0.71
N VAL A 85 -4.66 7.44 0.43
CA VAL A 85 -5.88 6.65 0.61
C VAL A 85 -5.87 6.05 1.99
N ARG A 86 -7.00 6.09 2.67
CA ARG A 86 -7.14 5.49 4.00
C ARG A 86 -8.36 4.60 4.04
N GLY A 87 -8.19 3.43 4.64
CA GLY A 87 -9.32 2.59 4.94
C GLY A 87 -10.07 3.16 6.13
N LEU A 88 -11.36 3.45 5.93
CA LEU A 88 -12.22 3.90 7.02
C LEU A 88 -12.79 2.68 7.71
N ARG A 89 -12.58 2.62 9.02
CA ARG A 89 -13.26 1.64 9.85
C ARG A 89 -14.25 2.35 10.73
N ALA A 90 -15.44 1.88 10.65
CA ALA A 90 -16.47 2.31 11.57
C ALA A 90 -16.21 1.70 12.95
#